data_ec1198faf0a322d450f75b69eeb8b338
#
_entry.id   ec1198faf0a322d450f75b69eeb8b338
#
_cell.length_a   1.000
_cell.length_b   1.000
_cell.length_c   1.000
_cell.angle_alpha   90.00
_cell.angle_beta   90.00
_cell.angle_gamma   90.00
#
_symmetry.space_group_name_H-M   'P 1'
#
loop_
_entity.id
_entity.type
_entity.pdbx_description
1 polymer ?
#
loop_
_entity_poly.entity_id
_entity_poly.type
_entity_poly.pdbx_seq_one_letter_code
_entity_poly.pdbx_strand_id
1 'polypeptide(L)'
;MSRLFESVRAGALHLPNRIVMAPLTRNRSPNAVPTELAVGYYSQRASAGLLITEATAISHQGQGYADVPGLYAPEQLRAWRRVTDAVHGAGGRIVVQLWHVGRVSHAELQPGGGAPVAPSAIAAKTKTVLMRDGNPVFEPTVTPRALRLDEIPGIVADYTRAAHAALHEAGFDGVEIHGANGYLVDQFLKTGANQRADAYGGSIDNRTRFLREVAHAVVDAVGPGRAAIRLSPVTPANDIVDADPQPLFERVAQILGPLPLAYVHVIEGATGGARDLPDRPFDYAAFKAAYRDAGGRGAWMVNNGYDRALAEAAVERGADLVAFGKPYIANPDLVRRLREGAPLNTPDRATFYGGGAKGYTDYPVLEPA
;
A
#
# COMPACT_ATOMS: atom_id res chain seq x y z
N MET A 1 15.29 -20.76 17.32
CA MET A 1 14.05 -20.38 16.56
C MET A 1 14.43 -19.31 15.55
N SER A 2 13.78 -19.29 14.39
CA SER A 2 14.05 -18.26 13.38
C SER A 2 13.61 -16.89 13.87
N ARG A 3 14.43 -15.86 13.62
CA ARG A 3 14.14 -14.46 13.96
C ARG A 3 12.87 -13.92 13.30
N LEU A 4 12.39 -14.57 12.24
CA LEU A 4 11.14 -14.22 11.56
C LEU A 4 9.93 -14.24 12.50
N PHE A 5 9.96 -15.10 13.53
CA PHE A 5 8.88 -15.26 14.51
C PHE A 5 9.12 -14.53 15.83
N GLU A 6 10.20 -13.77 15.94
CA GLU A 6 10.49 -12.93 17.09
C GLU A 6 9.77 -11.58 16.99
N SER A 7 9.42 -11.04 18.15
CA SER A 7 8.85 -9.71 18.26
C SER A 7 9.80 -8.63 17.72
N VAL A 8 9.24 -7.55 17.22
CA VAL A 8 10.00 -6.42 16.68
C VAL A 8 9.26 -5.12 16.96
N ARG A 9 9.99 -4.03 17.04
CA ARG A 9 9.44 -2.69 17.13
C ARG A 9 9.57 -1.99 15.76
N ALA A 10 8.45 -1.44 15.26
CA ALA A 10 8.38 -0.61 14.07
C ALA A 10 7.81 0.76 14.46
N GLY A 11 8.67 1.74 14.70
CA GLY A 11 8.27 3.03 15.26
C GLY A 11 7.53 2.89 16.60
N ALA A 12 6.28 3.32 16.67
CA ALA A 12 5.40 3.20 17.83
C ALA A 12 4.74 1.81 17.94
N LEU A 13 4.83 0.96 16.90
CA LEU A 13 4.15 -0.32 16.82
C LEU A 13 4.99 -1.42 17.48
N HIS A 14 4.41 -2.19 18.40
CA HIS A 14 4.97 -3.42 18.95
C HIS A 14 4.34 -4.61 18.24
N LEU A 15 5.13 -5.35 17.49
CA LEU A 15 4.68 -6.43 16.62
C LEU A 15 5.14 -7.79 17.20
N PRO A 16 4.25 -8.80 17.29
CA PRO A 16 4.58 -10.09 17.89
C PRO A 16 5.49 -10.97 17.01
N ASN A 17 5.61 -10.65 15.75
CA ASN A 17 6.48 -11.31 14.78
C ASN A 17 6.77 -10.38 13.61
N ARG A 18 7.65 -10.80 12.67
CA ARG A 18 8.10 -9.99 11.52
C ARG A 18 7.33 -10.26 10.24
N ILE A 19 6.25 -11.06 10.30
CA ILE A 19 5.43 -11.47 9.17
C ILE A 19 4.29 -10.47 9.00
N VAL A 20 4.24 -9.78 7.88
CA VAL A 20 3.26 -8.73 7.61
C VAL A 20 2.31 -9.17 6.50
N MET A 21 1.02 -8.93 6.68
CA MET A 21 0.05 -9.01 5.58
C MET A 21 0.19 -7.78 4.69
N ALA A 22 0.69 -7.96 3.48
CA ALA A 22 0.78 -6.89 2.48
C ALA A 22 -0.61 -6.36 2.09
N PRO A 23 -0.72 -5.10 1.65
CA PRO A 23 -1.98 -4.57 1.15
C PRO A 23 -2.43 -5.32 -0.11
N LEU A 24 -3.69 -5.76 -0.09
CA LEU A 24 -4.30 -6.58 -1.14
C LEU A 24 -5.70 -6.06 -1.46
N THR A 25 -5.87 -5.41 -2.60
CA THR A 25 -7.19 -4.96 -3.08
C THR A 25 -8.08 -6.18 -3.36
N ARG A 26 -9.29 -6.18 -2.75
CA ARG A 26 -10.23 -7.31 -2.84
C ARG A 26 -11.56 -6.92 -3.49
N ASN A 27 -11.85 -5.64 -3.72
CA ASN A 27 -13.06 -5.13 -4.37
C ASN A 27 -14.35 -5.69 -3.74
N ARG A 28 -14.52 -5.56 -2.43
CA ARG A 28 -15.69 -6.01 -1.65
C ARG A 28 -16.28 -4.93 -0.75
N SER A 29 -16.07 -3.67 -1.14
CA SER A 29 -16.56 -2.49 -0.41
C SER A 29 -17.52 -1.68 -1.31
N PRO A 30 -18.75 -2.16 -1.55
CA PRO A 30 -19.73 -1.44 -2.35
C PRO A 30 -19.96 -0.06 -1.76
N ASN A 31 -20.13 0.94 -2.64
CA ASN A 31 -20.21 2.35 -2.24
C ASN A 31 -19.00 2.85 -1.42
N ALA A 32 -17.86 2.24 -1.60
CA ALA A 32 -16.61 2.50 -0.86
C ALA A 32 -16.71 2.28 0.66
N VAL A 33 -17.66 1.50 1.13
CA VAL A 33 -17.88 1.17 2.56
C VAL A 33 -17.48 -0.28 2.84
N PRO A 34 -16.52 -0.53 3.75
CA PRO A 34 -16.18 -1.89 4.18
C PRO A 34 -17.39 -2.64 4.73
N THR A 35 -17.56 -3.90 4.31
CA THR A 35 -18.69 -4.74 4.73
C THR A 35 -18.37 -5.56 5.98
N GLU A 36 -19.38 -6.27 6.54
CA GLU A 36 -19.18 -7.25 7.63
C GLU A 36 -18.20 -8.36 7.24
N LEU A 37 -18.10 -8.71 5.96
CA LEU A 37 -17.11 -9.67 5.50
C LEU A 37 -15.67 -9.15 5.72
N ALA A 38 -15.42 -7.84 5.63
CA ALA A 38 -14.12 -7.27 5.91
C ALA A 38 -13.76 -7.42 7.40
N VAL A 39 -14.73 -7.31 8.32
CA VAL A 39 -14.52 -7.55 9.76
C VAL A 39 -13.97 -8.97 9.98
N GLY A 40 -14.63 -9.99 9.40
CA GLY A 40 -14.17 -11.37 9.47
C GLY A 40 -12.81 -11.58 8.78
N TYR A 41 -12.63 -11.02 7.59
CA TYR A 41 -11.43 -11.19 6.78
C TYR A 41 -10.15 -10.70 7.50
N TYR A 42 -10.18 -9.51 8.07
CA TYR A 42 -9.02 -8.96 8.78
C TYR A 42 -8.82 -9.61 10.15
N SER A 43 -9.88 -9.85 10.92
CA SER A 43 -9.76 -10.47 12.25
C SER A 43 -9.24 -11.92 12.19
N GLN A 44 -9.60 -12.70 11.18
CA GLN A 44 -9.06 -14.05 10.96
C GLN A 44 -7.53 -14.05 10.75
N ARG A 45 -6.95 -12.93 10.33
CA ARG A 45 -5.51 -12.76 10.03
C ARG A 45 -4.74 -12.03 11.13
N ALA A 46 -5.37 -11.80 12.28
CA ALA A 46 -4.80 -11.03 13.40
C ALA A 46 -3.52 -11.62 14.00
N SER A 47 -3.18 -12.88 13.70
CA SER A 47 -1.90 -13.50 14.07
C SER A 47 -0.70 -12.94 13.32
N ALA A 48 -0.90 -12.18 12.22
CA ALA A 48 0.16 -11.43 11.55
C ALA A 48 0.83 -10.46 12.52
N GLY A 49 2.14 -10.24 12.35
CA GLY A 49 2.82 -9.16 13.07
C GLY A 49 2.18 -7.82 12.83
N LEU A 50 1.79 -7.56 11.58
CA LEU A 50 1.05 -6.37 11.17
C LEU A 50 0.12 -6.70 10.01
N LEU A 51 -1.10 -6.18 10.06
CA LEU A 51 -2.01 -6.15 8.92
C LEU A 51 -1.91 -4.78 8.24
N ILE A 52 -1.71 -4.76 6.92
CA ILE A 52 -1.90 -3.55 6.11
C ILE A 52 -3.17 -3.77 5.30
N THR A 53 -4.13 -2.85 5.42
CA THR A 53 -5.39 -2.98 4.68
C THR A 53 -5.18 -2.96 3.19
N GLU A 54 -6.17 -3.40 2.43
CA GLU A 54 -6.26 -3.01 1.02
C GLU A 54 -6.18 -1.50 0.86
N ALA A 55 -5.69 -1.05 -0.30
CA ALA A 55 -5.57 0.36 -0.61
C ALA A 55 -6.93 1.05 -0.49
N THR A 56 -6.97 2.14 0.28
CA THR A 56 -8.18 2.83 0.73
C THR A 56 -8.15 4.28 0.27
N ALA A 57 -9.15 4.70 -0.50
CA ALA A 57 -9.18 6.01 -1.12
C ALA A 57 -9.31 7.14 -0.08
N ILE A 58 -8.44 8.16 -0.19
CA ILE A 58 -8.42 9.34 0.70
C ILE A 58 -9.49 10.38 0.34
N SER A 59 -10.06 10.28 -0.86
CA SER A 59 -11.10 11.16 -1.39
C SER A 59 -11.84 10.43 -2.51
N HIS A 60 -13.01 10.92 -2.90
CA HIS A 60 -13.71 10.38 -4.08
C HIS A 60 -12.85 10.50 -5.35
N GLN A 61 -12.14 11.62 -5.52
CA GLN A 61 -11.20 11.80 -6.64
C GLN A 61 -10.07 10.78 -6.64
N GLY A 62 -9.70 10.25 -5.47
CA GLY A 62 -8.67 9.23 -5.31
C GLY A 62 -9.07 7.83 -5.75
N GLN A 63 -10.33 7.58 -6.13
CA GLN A 63 -10.83 6.27 -6.55
C GLN A 63 -10.47 5.93 -7.99
N GLY A 64 -10.16 4.65 -8.25
CA GLY A 64 -9.84 4.18 -9.59
C GLY A 64 -10.33 2.76 -9.89
N TYR A 65 -11.03 2.12 -8.96
CA TYR A 65 -11.60 0.80 -9.14
C TYR A 65 -12.93 0.72 -8.41
N ALA A 66 -13.87 -0.04 -8.96
CA ALA A 66 -15.15 -0.29 -8.30
C ALA A 66 -14.95 -1.09 -6.99
N ASP A 67 -15.83 -0.84 -6.04
CA ASP A 67 -15.92 -1.57 -4.77
C ASP A 67 -14.61 -1.60 -3.94
N VAL A 68 -13.78 -0.57 -4.08
CA VAL A 68 -12.65 -0.33 -3.17
C VAL A 68 -13.08 0.58 -2.02
N PRO A 69 -12.53 0.39 -0.80
CA PRO A 69 -12.94 1.19 0.34
C PRO A 69 -12.44 2.62 0.28
N GLY A 70 -13.16 3.51 0.97
CA GLY A 70 -12.78 4.89 1.19
C GLY A 70 -12.51 5.18 2.69
N LEU A 71 -11.95 6.37 2.93
CA LEU A 71 -11.64 6.89 4.27
C LEU A 71 -11.93 8.40 4.36
N TYR A 72 -12.97 8.86 3.68
CA TYR A 72 -13.31 10.28 3.51
C TYR A 72 -14.77 10.62 3.88
N ALA A 73 -15.57 9.63 4.26
CA ALA A 73 -16.97 9.81 4.65
C ALA A 73 -17.25 9.11 6.00
N PRO A 74 -18.16 9.66 6.83
CA PRO A 74 -18.42 9.15 8.18
C PRO A 74 -18.84 7.68 8.24
N GLU A 75 -19.62 7.20 7.26
CA GLU A 75 -20.04 5.80 7.17
C GLU A 75 -18.86 4.85 6.90
N GLN A 76 -17.87 5.28 6.12
CA GLN A 76 -16.64 4.53 5.86
C GLN A 76 -15.81 4.40 7.13
N LEU A 77 -15.64 5.51 7.88
CA LEU A 77 -14.91 5.54 9.14
C LEU A 77 -15.55 4.64 10.19
N ARG A 78 -16.89 4.69 10.33
CA ARG A 78 -17.63 3.77 11.22
C ARG A 78 -17.47 2.31 10.81
N ALA A 79 -17.47 2.01 9.52
CA ALA A 79 -17.27 0.65 9.02
C ALA A 79 -15.84 0.15 9.30
N TRP A 80 -14.83 0.97 9.05
CA TRP A 80 -13.45 0.66 9.41
C TRP A 80 -13.25 0.49 10.90
N ARG A 81 -13.95 1.27 11.74
CA ARG A 81 -13.87 1.13 13.20
C ARG A 81 -14.28 -0.28 13.66
N ARG A 82 -15.31 -0.88 13.07
CA ARG A 82 -15.68 -2.27 13.38
C ARG A 82 -14.58 -3.27 12.99
N VAL A 83 -13.90 -3.02 11.89
CA VAL A 83 -12.76 -3.85 11.45
C VAL A 83 -11.61 -3.75 12.45
N THR A 84 -11.21 -2.54 12.82
CA THR A 84 -10.08 -2.31 13.75
C THR A 84 -10.39 -2.86 15.14
N ASP A 85 -11.61 -2.64 15.66
CA ASP A 85 -12.04 -3.20 16.95
C ASP A 85 -11.99 -4.74 16.96
N ALA A 86 -12.41 -5.39 15.87
CA ALA A 86 -12.35 -6.86 15.76
C ALA A 86 -10.91 -7.38 15.67
N VAL A 87 -10.04 -6.70 14.92
CA VAL A 87 -8.61 -7.05 14.84
C VAL A 87 -7.92 -6.87 16.20
N HIS A 88 -8.17 -5.76 16.88
CA HIS A 88 -7.64 -5.50 18.22
C HIS A 88 -8.18 -6.51 19.25
N GLY A 89 -9.47 -6.84 19.18
CA GLY A 89 -10.08 -7.88 20.01
C GLY A 89 -9.43 -9.26 19.84
N ALA A 90 -8.90 -9.54 18.65
CA ALA A 90 -8.11 -10.74 18.34
C ALA A 90 -6.61 -10.59 18.64
N GLY A 91 -6.16 -9.47 19.24
CA GLY A 91 -4.78 -9.20 19.61
C GLY A 91 -3.89 -8.68 18.47
N GLY A 92 -4.44 -8.43 17.29
CA GLY A 92 -3.71 -7.97 16.10
C GLY A 92 -3.35 -6.49 16.12
N ARG A 93 -2.56 -6.09 15.11
CA ARG A 93 -2.21 -4.69 14.79
C ARG A 93 -2.55 -4.43 13.35
N ILE A 94 -3.16 -3.27 13.06
CA ILE A 94 -3.64 -2.94 11.72
C ILE A 94 -3.39 -1.47 11.36
N VAL A 95 -2.82 -1.26 10.17
CA VAL A 95 -2.64 0.07 9.57
C VAL A 95 -3.43 0.15 8.27
N VAL A 96 -3.90 1.34 7.90
CA VAL A 96 -4.58 1.56 6.63
C VAL A 96 -3.62 2.08 5.57
N GLN A 97 -3.71 1.56 4.34
CA GLN A 97 -2.98 2.10 3.21
C GLN A 97 -3.76 3.26 2.56
N LEU A 98 -3.22 4.48 2.66
CA LEU A 98 -3.80 5.70 2.09
C LEU A 98 -3.52 5.78 0.59
N TRP A 99 -4.56 5.94 -0.21
CA TRP A 99 -4.48 5.78 -1.65
C TRP A 99 -5.15 6.91 -2.44
N HIS A 100 -4.42 7.39 -3.44
CA HIS A 100 -4.96 8.17 -4.54
C HIS A 100 -4.41 7.60 -5.84
N VAL A 101 -5.28 7.11 -6.71
CA VAL A 101 -4.86 6.36 -7.91
C VAL A 101 -4.23 7.22 -9.00
N GLY A 102 -4.48 8.54 -8.98
CA GLY A 102 -4.00 9.42 -10.05
C GLY A 102 -4.63 9.06 -11.39
N ARG A 103 -3.79 8.83 -12.40
CA ARG A 103 -4.22 8.48 -13.79
C ARG A 103 -4.83 7.08 -13.95
N VAL A 104 -4.76 6.24 -12.93
CA VAL A 104 -5.28 4.85 -13.03
C VAL A 104 -6.74 4.84 -12.63
N SER A 105 -7.60 5.45 -13.46
CA SER A 105 -9.03 5.58 -13.19
C SER A 105 -9.84 5.70 -14.49
N HIS A 106 -11.15 5.83 -14.32
CA HIS A 106 -12.13 6.04 -15.39
C HIS A 106 -13.09 7.15 -14.99
N ALA A 107 -13.67 7.86 -15.95
CA ALA A 107 -14.60 8.97 -15.71
C ALA A 107 -15.78 8.58 -14.81
N GLU A 108 -16.31 7.37 -14.96
CA GLU A 108 -17.43 6.86 -14.15
C GLU A 108 -17.12 6.71 -12.65
N LEU A 109 -15.85 6.65 -12.29
CA LEU A 109 -15.40 6.54 -10.90
C LEU A 109 -15.03 7.91 -10.31
N GLN A 110 -15.11 8.96 -11.11
CA GLN A 110 -14.71 10.30 -10.70
C GLN A 110 -15.91 11.18 -10.36
N PRO A 111 -15.76 12.16 -9.47
CA PRO A 111 -16.81 13.12 -9.15
C PRO A 111 -17.37 13.78 -10.40
N GLY A 112 -18.70 13.71 -10.59
CA GLY A 112 -19.39 14.30 -11.72
C GLY A 112 -19.04 13.73 -13.09
N GLY A 113 -18.43 12.55 -13.16
CA GLY A 113 -18.03 11.92 -14.43
C GLY A 113 -16.85 12.62 -15.12
N GLY A 114 -16.06 13.37 -14.36
CA GLY A 114 -14.90 14.12 -14.84
C GLY A 114 -13.68 13.24 -15.18
N ALA A 115 -12.66 13.85 -15.79
CA ALA A 115 -11.38 13.17 -16.00
C ALA A 115 -10.65 12.98 -14.67
N PRO A 116 -9.97 11.84 -14.45
CA PRO A 116 -9.05 11.67 -13.32
C PRO A 116 -7.92 12.69 -13.41
N VAL A 117 -7.19 12.87 -12.32
CA VAL A 117 -6.09 13.81 -12.23
C VAL A 117 -4.74 13.11 -12.16
N ALA A 118 -3.70 13.77 -12.68
CA ALA A 118 -2.33 13.25 -12.64
C ALA A 118 -1.32 14.42 -12.70
N PRO A 119 -0.01 14.17 -12.51
CA PRO A 119 1.00 15.21 -12.74
C PRO A 119 0.94 15.78 -14.16
N SER A 120 0.70 14.94 -15.15
CA SER A 120 0.60 15.29 -16.58
C SER A 120 -0.54 14.54 -17.25
N ALA A 121 -1.06 15.07 -18.37
CA ALA A 121 -2.17 14.48 -19.12
C ALA A 121 -1.70 13.28 -19.98
N ILE A 122 -1.16 12.24 -19.33
CA ILE A 122 -0.62 11.03 -19.95
C ILE A 122 -1.42 9.82 -19.46
N ALA A 123 -2.18 9.18 -20.36
CA ALA A 123 -2.92 7.96 -20.02
C ALA A 123 -1.98 6.82 -19.63
N ALA A 124 -2.37 6.01 -18.67
CA ALA A 124 -1.69 4.76 -18.37
C ALA A 124 -2.16 3.67 -19.33
N LYS A 125 -1.24 2.86 -19.85
CA LYS A 125 -1.60 1.67 -20.67
C LYS A 125 -1.97 0.51 -19.76
N THR A 126 -3.10 0.64 -19.06
CA THR A 126 -3.61 -0.33 -18.11
C THR A 126 -5.14 -0.34 -18.12
N LYS A 127 -5.73 -1.18 -17.27
CA LYS A 127 -7.18 -1.29 -17.11
C LYS A 127 -7.58 -0.99 -15.67
N THR A 128 -8.78 -0.48 -15.52
CA THR A 128 -9.48 -0.39 -14.24
C THR A 128 -10.66 -1.37 -14.23
N VAL A 129 -11.31 -1.50 -13.08
CA VAL A 129 -12.51 -2.33 -12.89
C VAL A 129 -13.71 -1.42 -12.66
N LEU A 130 -14.72 -1.57 -13.50
CA LEU A 130 -16.05 -0.97 -13.33
C LEU A 130 -17.06 -2.05 -12.96
N MET A 131 -18.20 -1.68 -12.41
CA MET A 131 -19.33 -2.58 -12.22
C MET A 131 -20.40 -2.33 -13.28
N ARG A 132 -20.80 -3.37 -14.01
CA ARG A 132 -21.89 -3.34 -15.00
C ARG A 132 -22.89 -4.44 -14.62
N ASP A 133 -24.10 -4.07 -14.29
CA ASP A 133 -25.17 -5.02 -13.90
C ASP A 133 -24.73 -5.99 -12.80
N GLY A 134 -23.97 -5.48 -11.81
CA GLY A 134 -23.43 -6.26 -10.69
C GLY A 134 -22.20 -7.13 -11.03
N ASN A 135 -21.66 -7.03 -12.26
CA ASN A 135 -20.49 -7.80 -12.69
C ASN A 135 -19.26 -6.89 -12.89
N PRO A 136 -18.05 -7.34 -12.51
CA PRO A 136 -16.82 -6.59 -12.76
C PRO A 136 -16.46 -6.62 -14.24
N VAL A 137 -16.22 -5.45 -14.82
CA VAL A 137 -15.77 -5.28 -16.21
C VAL A 137 -14.44 -4.54 -16.23
N PHE A 138 -13.48 -5.06 -16.98
CA PHE A 138 -12.15 -4.47 -17.12
C PHE A 138 -12.14 -3.49 -18.30
N GLU A 139 -12.12 -2.19 -18.00
CA GLU A 139 -12.08 -1.12 -18.99
C GLU A 139 -10.71 -0.42 -19.03
N PRO A 140 -10.25 0.04 -20.20
CA PRO A 140 -9.07 0.88 -20.28
C PRO A 140 -9.21 2.13 -19.41
N THR A 141 -8.11 2.57 -18.81
CA THR A 141 -8.07 3.88 -18.13
C THR A 141 -8.21 5.01 -19.15
N VAL A 142 -8.81 6.12 -18.71
CA VAL A 142 -8.97 7.31 -19.57
C VAL A 142 -7.80 8.28 -19.42
N THR A 143 -7.61 9.17 -20.39
CA THR A 143 -6.60 10.23 -20.29
C THR A 143 -6.93 11.15 -19.11
N PRO A 144 -6.02 11.32 -18.14
CA PRO A 144 -6.22 12.23 -17.02
C PRO A 144 -6.05 13.69 -17.49
N ARG A 145 -6.55 14.64 -16.71
CA ARG A 145 -6.09 16.01 -16.79
C ARG A 145 -4.88 16.27 -15.91
N ALA A 146 -4.00 17.15 -16.33
CA ALA A 146 -2.90 17.60 -15.49
C ALA A 146 -3.43 18.43 -14.30
N LEU A 147 -2.91 18.17 -13.10
CA LEU A 147 -3.20 19.00 -11.92
C LEU A 147 -2.65 20.40 -12.12
N ARG A 148 -3.44 21.41 -11.80
CA ARG A 148 -2.96 22.79 -11.66
C ARG A 148 -2.13 22.91 -10.36
N LEU A 149 -1.24 23.89 -10.29
CA LEU A 149 -0.41 24.11 -9.09
C LEU A 149 -1.25 24.39 -7.84
N ASP A 150 -2.33 25.13 -7.98
CA ASP A 150 -3.25 25.48 -6.89
C ASP A 150 -4.10 24.34 -6.37
N GLU A 151 -4.19 23.22 -7.09
CA GLU A 151 -4.91 22.01 -6.67
C GLU A 151 -4.06 21.05 -5.81
N ILE A 152 -2.74 21.06 -6.00
CA ILE A 152 -1.84 20.11 -5.32
C ILE A 152 -1.93 20.20 -3.79
N PRO A 153 -1.93 21.40 -3.16
CA PRO A 153 -2.12 21.51 -1.71
C PRO A 153 -3.43 20.90 -1.20
N GLY A 154 -4.49 20.92 -2.01
CA GLY A 154 -5.77 20.29 -1.68
C GLY A 154 -5.65 18.77 -1.53
N ILE A 155 -4.87 18.12 -2.41
CA ILE A 155 -4.62 16.68 -2.33
C ILE A 155 -3.74 16.34 -1.11
N VAL A 156 -2.73 17.15 -0.80
CA VAL A 156 -1.94 16.99 0.43
C VAL A 156 -2.85 17.09 1.66
N ALA A 157 -3.79 18.04 1.68
CA ALA A 157 -4.79 18.16 2.73
C ALA A 157 -5.73 16.95 2.81
N ASP A 158 -6.07 16.29 1.68
CA ASP A 158 -6.85 15.05 1.69
C ASP A 158 -6.08 13.91 2.36
N TYR A 159 -4.78 13.74 2.10
CA TYR A 159 -3.94 12.78 2.81
C TYR A 159 -3.91 13.08 4.32
N THR A 160 -3.77 14.36 4.69
CA THR A 160 -3.74 14.79 6.10
C THR A 160 -5.05 14.44 6.81
N ARG A 161 -6.19 14.77 6.21
CA ARG A 161 -7.53 14.47 6.77
C ARG A 161 -7.75 12.96 6.91
N ALA A 162 -7.43 12.19 5.87
CA ALA A 162 -7.58 10.75 5.90
C ALA A 162 -6.66 10.10 6.96
N ALA A 163 -5.42 10.55 7.08
CA ALA A 163 -4.48 10.07 8.10
C ALA A 163 -4.97 10.36 9.52
N HIS A 164 -5.44 11.58 9.78
CA HIS A 164 -6.02 11.95 11.06
C HIS A 164 -7.26 11.10 11.40
N ALA A 165 -8.22 11.01 10.47
CA ALA A 165 -9.44 10.23 10.65
C ALA A 165 -9.16 8.74 10.86
N ALA A 166 -8.13 8.19 10.19
CA ALA A 166 -7.70 6.80 10.38
C ALA A 166 -7.40 6.48 11.84
N LEU A 167 -6.63 7.33 12.54
CA LEU A 167 -6.25 7.10 13.93
C LEU A 167 -7.38 7.43 14.90
N HIS A 168 -7.97 8.62 14.74
CA HIS A 168 -8.84 9.19 15.76
C HIS A 168 -10.30 8.73 15.66
N GLU A 169 -10.76 8.35 14.46
CA GLU A 169 -12.14 7.94 14.23
C GLU A 169 -12.24 6.46 13.87
N ALA A 170 -11.43 5.98 12.94
CA ALA A 170 -11.45 4.58 12.50
C ALA A 170 -10.61 3.63 13.36
N GLY A 171 -9.76 4.12 14.28
CA GLY A 171 -9.06 3.32 15.29
C GLY A 171 -7.86 2.53 14.78
N PHE A 172 -7.26 2.90 13.67
CA PHE A 172 -6.03 2.26 13.16
C PHE A 172 -4.82 2.55 14.04
N ASP A 173 -3.87 1.62 14.09
CA ASP A 173 -2.59 1.79 14.82
C ASP A 173 -1.62 2.75 14.11
N GLY A 174 -1.81 2.99 12.80
CA GLY A 174 -1.01 3.86 11.96
C GLY A 174 -1.52 3.89 10.53
N VAL A 175 -0.73 4.51 9.64
CA VAL A 175 -1.07 4.64 8.21
C VAL A 175 0.14 4.34 7.33
N GLU A 176 -0.10 3.80 6.13
CA GLU A 176 0.90 3.61 5.09
C GLU A 176 0.53 4.46 3.86
N ILE A 177 1.41 5.37 3.46
CA ILE A 177 1.24 6.13 2.21
C ILE A 177 1.53 5.19 1.03
N HIS A 178 0.59 5.08 0.11
CA HIS A 178 0.79 4.32 -1.12
C HIS A 178 1.61 5.13 -2.14
N GLY A 179 2.93 5.01 -2.09
CA GLY A 179 3.89 5.67 -2.98
C GLY A 179 4.46 4.73 -4.05
N ALA A 180 3.69 3.74 -4.51
CA ALA A 180 4.14 2.63 -5.35
C ALA A 180 3.20 2.34 -6.52
N ASN A 181 3.58 1.41 -7.38
CA ASN A 181 2.74 0.76 -8.39
C ASN A 181 2.12 1.71 -9.43
N GLY A 182 2.69 2.88 -9.66
CA GLY A 182 2.21 3.81 -10.67
C GLY A 182 0.96 4.60 -10.26
N TYR A 183 0.68 4.72 -8.95
CA TYR A 183 -0.37 5.60 -8.43
C TYR A 183 0.15 7.01 -8.19
N LEU A 184 -0.67 7.93 -7.71
CA LEU A 184 -0.41 9.37 -7.79
C LEU A 184 0.97 9.80 -7.27
N VAL A 185 1.38 9.34 -6.09
CA VAL A 185 2.70 9.69 -5.52
C VAL A 185 3.82 9.18 -6.42
N ASP A 186 3.73 7.94 -6.88
CA ASP A 186 4.69 7.32 -7.79
C ASP A 186 4.68 7.97 -9.19
N GLN A 187 3.52 8.49 -9.64
CA GLN A 187 3.39 9.26 -10.89
C GLN A 187 4.14 10.59 -10.82
N PHE A 188 4.13 11.27 -9.67
CA PHE A 188 4.94 12.50 -9.50
C PHE A 188 6.43 12.21 -9.51
N LEU A 189 6.87 11.10 -8.96
CA LEU A 189 8.27 10.70 -8.89
C LEU A 189 8.86 10.41 -10.28
N LYS A 190 8.12 9.70 -11.15
CA LYS A 190 8.67 9.02 -12.31
C LYS A 190 8.46 9.77 -13.63
N THR A 191 9.50 9.86 -14.41
CA THR A 191 9.55 10.61 -15.68
C THR A 191 8.51 10.16 -16.72
N GLY A 192 8.15 8.86 -16.75
CA GLY A 192 7.15 8.33 -17.66
C GLY A 192 5.73 8.85 -17.42
N ALA A 193 5.44 9.39 -16.24
CA ALA A 193 4.13 9.94 -15.89
C ALA A 193 4.18 11.44 -15.54
N ASN A 194 5.35 11.98 -15.23
CA ASN A 194 5.55 13.39 -14.86
C ASN A 194 6.42 14.11 -15.88
N GLN A 195 5.79 14.91 -16.73
CA GLN A 195 6.43 15.78 -17.72
C GLN A 195 6.15 17.26 -17.43
N ARG A 196 5.95 17.60 -16.15
CA ARG A 196 5.76 19.00 -15.73
C ARG A 196 7.04 19.79 -15.87
N ALA A 197 6.90 21.10 -16.15
CA ALA A 197 8.00 22.05 -16.23
C ALA A 197 8.01 23.06 -15.07
N ASP A 198 7.17 22.82 -14.05
CA ASP A 198 7.05 23.67 -12.87
C ASP A 198 7.78 23.05 -11.64
N ALA A 199 7.49 23.59 -10.45
CA ALA A 199 8.13 23.18 -9.20
C ALA A 199 7.87 21.71 -8.78
N TYR A 200 7.04 20.97 -9.51
CA TYR A 200 6.74 19.54 -9.26
C TYR A 200 7.22 18.63 -10.39
N GLY A 201 8.02 19.13 -11.36
CA GLY A 201 8.51 18.34 -12.48
C GLY A 201 9.92 18.70 -12.92
N GLY A 202 10.45 17.96 -13.91
CA GLY A 202 11.81 18.11 -14.42
C GLY A 202 12.85 17.45 -13.51
N SER A 203 13.51 18.21 -12.65
CA SER A 203 14.58 17.71 -11.78
C SER A 203 14.07 16.67 -10.76
N ILE A 204 14.95 15.83 -10.25
CA ILE A 204 14.65 14.87 -9.18
C ILE A 204 14.08 15.61 -7.94
N ASP A 205 14.66 16.74 -7.56
CA ASP A 205 14.18 17.53 -6.42
C ASP A 205 12.73 18.01 -6.60
N ASN A 206 12.38 18.45 -7.79
CA ASN A 206 11.03 18.87 -8.09
C ASN A 206 10.05 17.69 -8.14
N ARG A 207 10.43 16.57 -8.77
CA ARG A 207 9.60 15.37 -8.87
C ARG A 207 9.36 14.73 -7.50
N THR A 208 10.30 14.85 -6.55
CA THR A 208 10.18 14.35 -5.18
C THR A 208 9.41 15.29 -4.25
N ARG A 209 9.10 16.52 -4.67
CA ARG A 209 8.41 17.53 -3.85
C ARG A 209 7.06 17.05 -3.32
N PHE A 210 6.22 16.49 -4.17
CA PHE A 210 4.88 16.01 -3.77
C PHE A 210 4.98 14.90 -2.70
N LEU A 211 5.85 13.90 -2.90
CA LEU A 211 6.11 12.87 -1.89
C LEU A 211 6.53 13.50 -0.56
N ARG A 212 7.47 14.45 -0.60
CA ARG A 212 7.97 15.13 0.60
C ARG A 212 6.84 15.84 1.35
N GLU A 213 6.02 16.60 0.64
CA GLU A 213 4.89 17.35 1.23
C GLU A 213 3.86 16.39 1.85
N VAL A 214 3.47 15.33 1.15
CA VAL A 214 2.55 14.31 1.67
C VAL A 214 3.15 13.59 2.90
N ALA A 215 4.41 13.18 2.83
CA ALA A 215 5.05 12.45 3.93
C ALA A 215 5.14 13.28 5.20
N HIS A 216 5.55 14.56 5.09
CA HIS A 216 5.57 15.49 6.24
C HIS A 216 4.17 15.70 6.81
N ALA A 217 3.19 16.03 5.97
CA ALA A 217 1.83 16.30 6.39
C ALA A 217 1.17 15.10 7.08
N VAL A 218 1.42 13.89 6.58
CA VAL A 218 0.91 12.65 7.20
C VAL A 218 1.61 12.38 8.53
N VAL A 219 2.94 12.53 8.61
CA VAL A 219 3.69 12.37 9.87
C VAL A 219 3.18 13.35 10.94
N ASP A 220 2.98 14.61 10.55
CA ASP A 220 2.45 15.63 11.47
C ASP A 220 1.03 15.30 11.97
N ALA A 221 0.19 14.73 11.08
CA ALA A 221 -1.18 14.37 11.41
C ALA A 221 -1.30 13.17 12.37
N VAL A 222 -0.39 12.20 12.30
CA VAL A 222 -0.50 10.94 13.08
C VAL A 222 0.52 10.83 14.21
N GLY A 223 1.49 11.72 14.24
CA GLY A 223 2.59 11.71 15.20
C GLY A 223 3.71 10.69 14.89
N PRO A 224 4.80 10.76 15.67
CA PRO A 224 6.01 9.98 15.38
C PRO A 224 5.78 8.47 15.48
N GLY A 225 6.36 7.74 14.53
CA GLY A 225 6.36 6.28 14.50
C GLY A 225 5.04 5.63 14.11
N ARG A 226 4.08 6.38 13.54
CA ARG A 226 2.77 5.85 13.10
C ARG A 226 2.51 6.02 11.60
N ALA A 227 3.32 6.82 10.92
CA ALA A 227 3.30 6.94 9.46
C ALA A 227 4.32 5.99 8.83
N ALA A 228 3.97 5.44 7.68
CA ALA A 228 4.83 4.61 6.86
C ALA A 228 4.63 4.93 5.38
N ILE A 229 5.51 4.42 4.52
CA ILE A 229 5.38 4.60 3.07
C ILE A 229 5.74 3.32 2.34
N ARG A 230 4.97 2.98 1.29
CA ARG A 230 5.28 1.90 0.36
C ARG A 230 5.82 2.44 -0.95
N LEU A 231 6.92 1.86 -1.42
CA LEU A 231 7.66 2.28 -2.61
C LEU A 231 7.94 1.09 -3.54
N SER A 232 8.02 1.35 -4.84
CA SER A 232 8.31 0.34 -5.87
C SER A 232 9.26 0.91 -6.93
N PRO A 233 10.57 0.88 -6.71
CA PRO A 233 11.54 1.57 -7.57
C PRO A 233 11.41 1.21 -9.06
N VAL A 234 11.29 -0.06 -9.38
CA VAL A 234 11.40 -0.55 -10.78
C VAL A 234 10.20 -1.34 -11.28
N THR A 235 9.09 -1.40 -10.53
CA THR A 235 7.91 -2.12 -10.99
C THR A 235 7.37 -1.55 -12.31
N PRO A 236 6.97 -2.40 -13.27
CA PRO A 236 6.28 -1.96 -14.50
C PRO A 236 4.77 -1.80 -14.32
N ALA A 237 4.24 -1.99 -13.12
CA ALA A 237 2.81 -1.94 -12.85
C ALA A 237 2.20 -0.62 -13.31
N ASN A 238 1.02 -0.67 -13.94
CA ASN A 238 0.27 0.50 -14.42
C ASN A 238 1.07 1.39 -15.38
N ASP A 239 1.92 0.78 -16.21
CA ASP A 239 2.70 1.49 -17.23
C ASP A 239 3.62 2.58 -16.64
N ILE A 240 4.14 2.33 -15.42
CA ILE A 240 5.02 3.28 -14.76
C ILE A 240 6.50 2.98 -15.06
N VAL A 241 7.26 4.01 -15.37
CA VAL A 241 8.69 3.91 -15.63
C VAL A 241 9.39 5.20 -15.23
N ASP A 242 10.60 5.08 -14.69
CA ASP A 242 11.57 6.19 -14.58
C ASP A 242 12.79 5.94 -15.45
N ALA A 243 13.36 7.00 -15.99
CA ALA A 243 14.54 6.92 -16.84
C ALA A 243 15.80 6.53 -16.05
N ASP A 244 15.89 6.93 -14.78
CA ASP A 244 17.01 6.62 -13.89
C ASP A 244 16.51 6.46 -12.44
N PRO A 245 16.05 5.26 -12.06
CA PRO A 245 15.42 5.04 -10.77
C PRO A 245 16.40 5.08 -9.58
N GLN A 246 17.69 4.77 -9.76
CA GLN A 246 18.62 4.68 -8.64
C GLN A 246 18.82 6.03 -7.95
N PRO A 247 19.27 7.11 -8.63
CA PRO A 247 19.44 8.41 -7.97
C PRO A 247 18.11 9.03 -7.52
N LEU A 248 16.99 8.72 -8.21
CA LEU A 248 15.67 9.16 -7.77
C LEU A 248 15.34 8.57 -6.39
N PHE A 249 15.47 7.26 -6.20
CA PHE A 249 15.09 6.62 -4.94
C PHE A 249 16.13 6.84 -3.84
N GLU A 250 17.41 7.07 -4.15
CA GLU A 250 18.38 7.56 -3.17
C GLU A 250 17.99 8.96 -2.65
N ARG A 251 17.50 9.85 -3.54
CA ARG A 251 16.95 11.13 -3.11
C ARG A 251 15.68 10.98 -2.26
N VAL A 252 14.78 10.06 -2.62
CA VAL A 252 13.61 9.71 -1.79
C VAL A 252 14.05 9.22 -0.41
N ALA A 253 15.08 8.36 -0.34
CA ALA A 253 15.65 7.88 0.92
C ALA A 253 16.15 9.02 1.81
N GLN A 254 16.87 9.98 1.23
CA GLN A 254 17.37 11.18 1.93
C GLN A 254 16.24 12.05 2.47
N ILE A 255 15.13 12.17 1.75
CA ILE A 255 13.93 12.91 2.19
C ILE A 255 13.24 12.20 3.34
N LEU A 256 13.13 10.87 3.28
CA LEU A 256 12.42 10.07 4.28
C LEU A 256 13.25 9.82 5.55
N GLY A 257 14.60 9.82 5.45
CA GLY A 257 15.50 9.52 6.56
C GLY A 257 15.26 10.36 7.82
N PRO A 258 15.10 11.68 7.76
CA PRO A 258 14.83 12.51 8.92
C PRO A 258 13.44 12.32 9.53
N LEU A 259 12.50 11.69 8.81
CA LEU A 259 11.13 11.54 9.30
C LEU A 259 11.02 10.38 10.30
N PRO A 260 10.27 10.55 11.39
CA PRO A 260 10.03 9.49 12.37
C PRO A 260 9.00 8.47 11.86
N LEU A 261 9.33 7.77 10.78
CA LEU A 261 8.47 6.76 10.18
C LEU A 261 8.43 5.49 11.04
N ALA A 262 7.29 4.78 10.99
CA ALA A 262 7.16 3.42 11.52
C ALA A 262 8.02 2.45 10.70
N TYR A 263 7.87 2.49 9.38
CA TYR A 263 8.64 1.66 8.44
C TYR A 263 8.67 2.26 7.03
N VAL A 264 9.63 1.78 6.24
CA VAL A 264 9.68 1.93 4.78
C VAL A 264 9.44 0.55 4.17
N HIS A 265 8.39 0.42 3.34
CA HIS A 265 7.95 -0.82 2.72
C HIS A 265 8.37 -0.83 1.25
N VAL A 266 9.27 -1.72 0.87
CA VAL A 266 9.85 -1.76 -0.48
C VAL A 266 9.39 -2.99 -1.23
N ILE A 267 8.81 -2.77 -2.41
CA ILE A 267 8.53 -3.83 -3.38
C ILE A 267 9.77 -4.03 -4.23
N GLU A 268 10.34 -5.24 -4.20
CA GLU A 268 11.47 -5.62 -5.01
C GLU A 268 11.01 -6.17 -6.38
N GLY A 269 11.49 -5.57 -7.46
CA GLY A 269 11.15 -5.96 -8.83
C GLY A 269 9.72 -5.67 -9.25
N ALA A 270 9.12 -6.57 -10.02
CA ALA A 270 7.76 -6.45 -10.54
C ALA A 270 6.72 -6.90 -9.51
N THR A 271 5.81 -6.03 -9.12
CA THR A 271 4.75 -6.35 -8.15
C THR A 271 3.98 -7.60 -8.54
N GLY A 272 4.04 -8.62 -7.69
CA GLY A 272 3.40 -9.92 -7.91
C GLY A 272 4.04 -10.79 -9.01
N GLY A 273 5.20 -10.38 -9.54
CA GLY A 273 6.01 -11.06 -10.52
C GLY A 273 7.45 -11.33 -10.03
N ALA A 274 8.42 -11.27 -10.96
CA ALA A 274 9.83 -11.49 -10.66
C ALA A 274 10.40 -10.37 -9.77
N ARG A 275 11.26 -10.75 -8.81
CA ARG A 275 11.99 -9.79 -7.97
C ARG A 275 13.24 -9.24 -8.67
N ASP A 276 13.84 -10.04 -9.51
CA ASP A 276 14.96 -9.63 -10.37
C ASP A 276 14.43 -9.26 -11.74
N LEU A 277 14.80 -8.07 -12.20
CA LEU A 277 14.44 -7.52 -13.51
C LEU A 277 15.73 -7.11 -14.22
N PRO A 278 16.31 -8.01 -15.05
CA PRO A 278 17.59 -7.74 -15.73
C PRO A 278 17.59 -6.43 -16.54
N ASP A 279 16.45 -6.10 -17.15
CA ASP A 279 16.28 -4.87 -17.94
C ASP A 279 16.05 -3.61 -17.09
N ARG A 280 15.92 -3.75 -15.77
CA ARG A 280 15.67 -2.67 -14.81
C ARG A 280 16.47 -2.89 -13.53
N PRO A 281 17.80 -2.89 -13.60
CA PRO A 281 18.64 -3.13 -12.42
C PRO A 281 18.41 -2.05 -11.37
N PHE A 282 18.42 -2.46 -10.09
CA PHE A 282 18.28 -1.54 -8.95
C PHE A 282 19.01 -2.10 -7.74
N ASP A 283 19.83 -1.27 -7.12
CA ASP A 283 20.56 -1.62 -5.88
C ASP A 283 19.71 -1.29 -4.65
N TYR A 284 18.96 -2.26 -4.15
CA TYR A 284 18.15 -2.14 -2.93
C TYR A 284 19.01 -1.97 -1.67
N ALA A 285 20.26 -2.46 -1.68
CA ALA A 285 21.15 -2.29 -0.54
C ALA A 285 21.66 -0.83 -0.46
N ALA A 286 22.05 -0.24 -1.58
CA ALA A 286 22.39 1.18 -1.67
C ALA A 286 21.21 2.08 -1.28
N PHE A 287 20.00 1.76 -1.74
CA PHE A 287 18.78 2.49 -1.34
C PHE A 287 18.54 2.45 0.17
N LYS A 288 18.66 1.27 0.79
CA LYS A 288 18.57 1.12 2.25
C LYS A 288 19.67 1.89 2.97
N ALA A 289 20.90 1.82 2.49
CA ALA A 289 22.04 2.55 3.04
C ALA A 289 21.77 4.06 3.01
N ALA A 290 21.36 4.62 1.87
CA ALA A 290 21.01 6.02 1.73
C ALA A 290 19.93 6.48 2.74
N TYR A 291 18.93 5.63 3.00
CA TYR A 291 17.92 5.90 4.05
C TYR A 291 18.52 5.92 5.44
N ARG A 292 19.39 4.96 5.78
CA ARG A 292 20.07 4.88 7.09
C ARG A 292 21.05 6.02 7.30
N ASP A 293 21.84 6.38 6.29
CA ASP A 293 22.83 7.47 6.32
C ASP A 293 22.15 8.84 6.50
N ALA A 294 20.93 8.98 5.96
CA ALA A 294 20.09 10.17 6.19
C ALA A 294 19.42 10.21 7.58
N GLY A 295 19.74 9.28 8.48
CA GLY A 295 19.20 9.21 9.84
C GLY A 295 17.93 8.37 9.98
N GLY A 296 17.52 7.62 8.97
CA GLY A 296 16.32 6.82 8.95
C GLY A 296 16.34 5.67 9.96
N ARG A 297 15.38 5.67 10.89
CA ARG A 297 15.25 4.70 11.98
C ARG A 297 14.02 3.79 11.88
N GLY A 298 13.09 4.08 10.97
CA GLY A 298 11.92 3.24 10.70
C GLY A 298 12.33 1.83 10.27
N ALA A 299 11.51 0.84 10.57
CA ALA A 299 11.78 -0.53 10.17
C ALA A 299 11.88 -0.67 8.65
N TRP A 300 12.77 -1.52 8.16
CA TRP A 300 12.90 -1.81 6.73
C TRP A 300 12.09 -3.05 6.38
N MET A 301 11.02 -2.86 5.61
CA MET A 301 10.12 -3.93 5.19
C MET A 301 10.36 -4.28 3.72
N VAL A 302 10.57 -5.57 3.45
CA VAL A 302 10.73 -6.09 2.08
C VAL A 302 9.49 -6.87 1.64
N ASN A 303 9.18 -6.81 0.34
CA ASN A 303 7.99 -7.43 -0.24
C ASN A 303 8.26 -7.92 -1.65
N ASN A 304 7.55 -8.90 -2.06
CA ASN A 304 7.39 -9.53 -3.37
C ASN A 304 7.98 -10.95 -3.47
N GLY A 305 7.11 -11.94 -3.63
CA GLY A 305 7.50 -13.32 -3.93
C GLY A 305 8.28 -14.05 -2.83
N TYR A 306 8.11 -13.66 -1.58
CA TYR A 306 8.73 -14.32 -0.43
C TYR A 306 8.00 -15.61 -0.06
N ASP A 307 8.77 -16.67 0.13
CA ASP A 307 8.43 -17.86 0.91
C ASP A 307 9.11 -17.82 2.28
N ARG A 308 8.98 -18.88 3.07
CA ARG A 308 9.60 -18.96 4.40
C ARG A 308 11.13 -18.83 4.34
N ALA A 309 11.79 -19.61 3.51
CA ALA A 309 13.26 -19.65 3.43
C ALA A 309 13.84 -18.29 2.97
N LEU A 310 13.21 -17.68 1.99
CA LEU A 310 13.60 -16.35 1.50
C LEU A 310 13.37 -15.28 2.58
N ALA A 311 12.28 -15.37 3.34
CA ALA A 311 11.96 -14.44 4.41
C ALA A 311 12.95 -14.54 5.57
N GLU A 312 13.29 -15.77 6.01
CA GLU A 312 14.32 -16.00 7.02
C GLU A 312 15.66 -15.43 6.57
N ALA A 313 16.07 -15.71 5.34
CA ALA A 313 17.30 -15.16 4.77
C ALA A 313 17.27 -13.62 4.63
N ALA A 314 16.13 -13.01 4.34
CA ALA A 314 16.00 -11.54 4.29
C ALA A 314 16.17 -10.91 5.68
N VAL A 315 15.58 -11.52 6.71
CA VAL A 315 15.73 -11.06 8.10
C VAL A 315 17.20 -11.18 8.57
N GLU A 316 17.89 -12.27 8.23
CA GLU A 316 19.33 -12.44 8.53
C GLU A 316 20.19 -11.39 7.80
N ARG A 317 19.80 -10.95 6.59
CA ARG A 317 20.46 -9.85 5.85
C ARG A 317 20.00 -8.46 6.31
N GLY A 318 19.24 -8.39 7.41
CA GLY A 318 18.89 -7.14 8.07
C GLY A 318 17.57 -6.49 7.60
N ALA A 319 16.66 -7.23 6.96
CA ALA A 319 15.27 -6.79 6.87
C ALA A 319 14.63 -6.88 8.27
N ASP A 320 13.86 -5.87 8.64
CA ASP A 320 13.15 -5.85 9.92
C ASP A 320 11.82 -6.58 9.83
N LEU A 321 11.15 -6.48 8.67
CA LEU A 321 9.82 -7.01 8.38
C LEU A 321 9.79 -7.62 6.98
N VAL A 322 8.96 -8.65 6.79
CA VAL A 322 8.71 -9.27 5.48
C VAL A 322 7.20 -9.31 5.21
N ALA A 323 6.77 -8.70 4.10
CA ALA A 323 5.37 -8.64 3.73
C ALA A 323 5.01 -9.72 2.71
N PHE A 324 3.93 -10.45 3.01
CA PHE A 324 3.39 -11.54 2.20
C PHE A 324 2.04 -11.11 1.60
N GLY A 325 1.90 -11.20 0.29
CA GLY A 325 0.65 -10.91 -0.41
C GLY A 325 -0.19 -12.17 -0.66
N LYS A 326 0.01 -12.82 -1.81
CA LYS A 326 -0.76 -14.00 -2.23
C LYS A 326 -0.94 -15.09 -1.17
N PRO A 327 0.09 -15.44 -0.36
CA PRO A 327 -0.08 -16.43 0.69
C PRO A 327 -1.19 -16.07 1.70
N TYR A 328 -1.33 -14.78 2.07
CA TYR A 328 -2.37 -14.34 2.99
C TYR A 328 -3.79 -14.39 2.41
N ILE A 329 -3.96 -14.41 1.08
CA ILE A 329 -5.29 -14.55 0.49
C ILE A 329 -5.94 -15.85 0.98
N ALA A 330 -5.20 -16.97 0.91
CA ALA A 330 -5.73 -18.31 1.16
C ALA A 330 -5.37 -18.88 2.54
N ASN A 331 -4.54 -18.20 3.33
CA ASN A 331 -4.07 -18.71 4.62
C ASN A 331 -4.28 -17.67 5.73
N PRO A 332 -5.46 -17.66 6.37
CA PRO A 332 -5.72 -16.78 7.52
C PRO A 332 -4.72 -17.00 8.66
N ASP A 333 -4.28 -18.23 8.84
CA ASP A 333 -3.32 -18.71 9.84
C ASP A 333 -1.87 -18.81 9.32
N LEU A 334 -1.49 -17.97 8.36
CA LEU A 334 -0.20 -18.05 7.67
C LEU A 334 1.00 -18.11 8.63
N VAL A 335 0.99 -17.32 9.72
CA VAL A 335 2.08 -17.31 10.71
C VAL A 335 2.27 -18.69 11.34
N ARG A 336 1.17 -19.38 11.68
CA ARG A 336 1.21 -20.74 12.24
C ARG A 336 1.74 -21.73 11.19
N ARG A 337 1.21 -21.68 9.96
CA ARG A 337 1.68 -22.56 8.87
C ARG A 337 3.17 -22.38 8.58
N LEU A 338 3.64 -21.15 8.51
CA LEU A 338 5.07 -20.89 8.32
C LEU A 338 5.91 -21.39 9.52
N ARG A 339 5.42 -21.21 10.74
CA ARG A 339 6.14 -21.67 11.96
C ARG A 339 6.25 -23.18 12.02
N GLU A 340 5.18 -23.89 11.71
CA GLU A 340 5.10 -25.36 11.79
C GLU A 340 5.63 -26.04 10.51
N GLY A 341 5.90 -25.31 9.43
CA GLY A 341 6.23 -25.87 8.12
C GLY A 341 5.06 -26.60 7.47
N ALA A 342 3.83 -26.21 7.82
CA ALA A 342 2.62 -26.83 7.32
C ALA A 342 2.31 -26.42 5.86
N PRO A 343 1.60 -27.25 5.08
CA PRO A 343 1.21 -26.93 3.72
C PRO A 343 0.36 -25.66 3.65
N LEU A 344 0.59 -24.84 2.63
CA LEU A 344 -0.23 -23.67 2.36
C LEU A 344 -1.43 -24.03 1.49
N ASN A 345 -2.59 -23.41 1.78
CA ASN A 345 -3.74 -23.47 0.89
C ASN A 345 -3.42 -22.75 -0.44
N THR A 346 -3.93 -23.26 -1.54
CA THR A 346 -3.80 -22.64 -2.85
C THR A 346 -4.87 -21.56 -3.02
N PRO A 347 -4.51 -20.31 -3.34
CA PRO A 347 -5.49 -19.27 -3.57
C PRO A 347 -6.24 -19.48 -4.89
N ASP A 348 -7.57 -19.37 -4.85
CA ASP A 348 -8.42 -19.39 -6.05
C ASP A 348 -8.40 -18.02 -6.73
N ARG A 349 -7.73 -17.92 -7.87
CA ARG A 349 -7.58 -16.68 -8.63
C ARG A 349 -8.91 -16.07 -9.07
N ALA A 350 -9.94 -16.87 -9.33
CA ALA A 350 -11.25 -16.39 -9.74
C ALA A 350 -11.95 -15.58 -8.63
N THR A 351 -11.53 -15.74 -7.37
CA THR A 351 -12.11 -15.06 -6.22
C THR A 351 -11.26 -13.90 -5.68
N PHE A 352 -10.19 -13.50 -6.38
CA PHE A 352 -9.31 -12.44 -5.90
C PHE A 352 -10.04 -11.10 -5.76
N TYR A 353 -10.90 -10.78 -6.70
CA TYR A 353 -11.60 -9.50 -6.81
C TYR A 353 -13.10 -9.69 -6.85
N GLY A 354 -13.84 -8.89 -6.06
CA GLY A 354 -15.29 -8.93 -6.00
C GLY A 354 -15.85 -10.21 -5.33
N GLY A 355 -17.14 -10.38 -5.41
CA GLY A 355 -17.87 -11.52 -4.85
C GLY A 355 -18.17 -11.40 -3.35
N GLY A 356 -18.61 -12.50 -2.74
CA GLY A 356 -18.99 -12.61 -1.33
C GLY A 356 -17.91 -13.24 -0.45
N ALA A 357 -18.33 -14.14 0.43
CA ALA A 357 -17.47 -14.84 1.38
C ALA A 357 -16.51 -15.83 0.72
N LYS A 358 -16.90 -16.42 -0.42
CA LYS A 358 -16.09 -17.40 -1.15
C LYS A 358 -14.75 -16.78 -1.57
N GLY A 359 -13.65 -17.46 -1.22
CA GLY A 359 -12.29 -17.01 -1.49
C GLY A 359 -11.87 -15.75 -0.72
N TYR A 360 -12.63 -15.39 0.32
CA TYR A 360 -12.37 -14.24 1.17
C TYR A 360 -12.31 -14.66 2.65
N THR A 361 -13.39 -15.18 3.22
CA THR A 361 -13.48 -15.56 4.62
C THR A 361 -13.64 -17.07 4.86
N ASP A 362 -13.69 -17.89 3.81
CA ASP A 362 -13.99 -19.31 3.85
C ASP A 362 -12.78 -20.24 3.68
N TYR A 363 -11.57 -19.70 3.56
CA TYR A 363 -10.36 -20.54 3.51
C TYR A 363 -10.13 -21.27 4.84
N PRO A 364 -9.81 -22.58 4.79
CA PRO A 364 -9.61 -23.37 6.00
C PRO A 364 -8.34 -22.99 6.75
N VAL A 365 -8.41 -23.01 8.07
CA VAL A 365 -7.27 -22.93 8.99
C VAL A 365 -6.80 -24.34 9.38
N LEU A 366 -5.61 -24.46 9.94
CA LEU A 366 -5.14 -25.71 10.54
C LEU A 366 -6.02 -26.06 11.74
N GLU A 367 -6.34 -27.32 11.90
CA GLU A 367 -7.03 -27.79 13.09
C GLU A 367 -6.24 -27.44 14.36
N PRO A 368 -6.91 -27.19 15.48
CA PRO A 368 -6.25 -27.05 16.76
C PRO A 368 -5.37 -28.28 17.04
N ALA A 369 -4.15 -28.06 17.57
CA ALA A 369 -3.25 -29.16 17.93
C ALA A 369 -3.71 -29.85 19.22
#